data_9a70af96ee076b7f198a077f05496e1d
#
_entry.id   9a70af96ee076b7f198a077f05496e1d
#
_cell.length_a   1.000
_cell.length_b   1.000
_cell.length_c   1.000
_cell.angle_alpha   90.00
_cell.angle_beta   90.00
_cell.angle_gamma   90.00
#
_symmetry.space_group_name_H-M   'P 1'
#
loop_
_entity.id
_entity.type
_entity.pdbx_description
1 polymer ?
#
loop_
_entity_poly.entity_id
_entity_poly.type
_entity_poly.pdbx_seq_one_letter_code
_entity_poly.pdbx_strand_id
1 'polypeptide(L)'
;MNGLLQNIIDALSLGSIYALVALGIGLLFGILRLINFAQGDFITIGCYALIVPSTDVTARMLIGAWSWPALIPAICLIVIVIAMLTDALVFRPLRRTSSPTLMIASFAVSYIIQNGVLMIYGSRPKAVNLWSELNTQILIGGLRLPLLQIVTIAVTLVLMSALTLFLKRTLVGIQMRASAEDFRMAQYLGVRGNVVIGIAFAISGMLAAVVSLLYLTQSGSLSHVMGVPLALY
;
A
#
# COMPACT_ATOMS: atom_id res chain seq x y z
N MET A 1 7.07 -13.45 31.91
CA MET A 1 8.00 -13.28 30.78
C MET A 1 7.34 -13.56 29.44
N ASN A 2 6.52 -14.62 29.31
CA ASN A 2 5.88 -14.94 28.01
C ASN A 2 4.95 -13.86 27.47
N GLY A 3 4.24 -13.09 28.33
CA GLY A 3 3.37 -12.00 27.90
C GLY A 3 4.11 -10.79 27.32
N LEU A 4 5.29 -10.45 27.86
CA LEU A 4 6.11 -9.36 27.31
C LEU A 4 6.67 -9.72 25.91
N LEU A 5 7.14 -10.95 25.75
CA LEU A 5 7.64 -11.42 24.45
C LEU A 5 6.51 -11.45 23.41
N GLN A 6 5.32 -11.90 23.79
CA GLN A 6 4.15 -11.89 22.91
C GLN A 6 3.81 -10.46 22.46
N ASN A 7 3.74 -9.51 23.41
CA ASN A 7 3.45 -8.12 23.10
C ASN A 7 4.51 -7.46 22.17
N ILE A 8 5.79 -7.83 22.32
CA ILE A 8 6.86 -7.35 21.43
C ILE A 8 6.65 -7.87 20.01
N ILE A 9 6.31 -9.14 19.84
CA ILE A 9 6.10 -9.73 18.51
C ILE A 9 4.84 -9.13 17.86
N ASP A 10 3.76 -8.95 18.62
CA ASP A 10 2.54 -8.32 18.14
C ASP A 10 2.82 -6.86 17.69
N ALA A 11 3.57 -6.11 18.50
CA ALA A 11 3.98 -4.75 18.18
C ALA A 11 4.90 -4.70 16.95
N LEU A 12 5.83 -5.66 16.79
CA LEU A 12 6.72 -5.73 15.65
C LEU A 12 5.96 -6.07 14.36
N SER A 13 4.97 -6.98 14.44
CA SER A 13 4.12 -7.34 13.31
C SER A 13 3.27 -6.14 12.84
N LEU A 14 2.62 -5.46 13.78
CA LEU A 14 1.84 -4.26 13.47
C LEU A 14 2.73 -3.13 12.94
N GLY A 15 3.86 -2.88 13.60
CA GLY A 15 4.86 -1.90 13.17
C GLY A 15 5.43 -2.18 11.77
N SER A 16 5.53 -3.46 11.38
CA SER A 16 5.96 -3.86 10.05
C SER A 16 4.98 -3.41 8.95
N ILE A 17 3.67 -3.50 9.19
CA ILE A 17 2.64 -3.01 8.25
C ILE A 17 2.76 -1.48 8.12
N TYR A 18 2.84 -0.76 9.23
CA TYR A 18 3.02 0.70 9.21
C TYR A 18 4.32 1.12 8.52
N ALA A 19 5.40 0.36 8.70
CA ALA A 19 6.68 0.62 8.01
C ALA A 19 6.54 0.52 6.49
N LEU A 20 5.80 -0.47 5.96
CA LEU A 20 5.54 -0.58 4.52
C LEU A 20 4.71 0.58 3.99
N VAL A 21 3.69 1.01 4.73
CA VAL A 21 2.89 2.19 4.36
C VAL A 21 3.75 3.45 4.35
N ALA A 22 4.55 3.64 5.41
CA ALA A 22 5.45 4.77 5.52
C ALA A 22 6.50 4.81 4.39
N LEU A 23 7.00 3.65 3.95
CA LEU A 23 7.91 3.56 2.79
C LEU A 23 7.22 4.01 1.49
N GLY A 24 5.96 3.62 1.27
CA GLY A 24 5.18 4.05 0.12
C GLY A 24 4.94 5.57 0.09
N ILE A 25 4.55 6.14 1.23
CA ILE A 25 4.36 7.59 1.39
C ILE A 25 5.71 8.32 1.27
N GLY A 26 6.73 7.85 1.96
CA GLY A 26 8.06 8.45 2.01
C GLY A 26 8.74 8.48 0.64
N LEU A 27 8.53 7.47 -0.20
CA LEU A 27 9.03 7.44 -1.56
C LEU A 27 8.45 8.58 -2.41
N LEU A 28 7.12 8.77 -2.36
CA LEU A 28 6.45 9.85 -3.07
C LEU A 28 6.80 11.23 -2.48
N PHE A 29 6.81 11.34 -1.15
CA PHE A 29 7.19 12.57 -0.47
C PHE A 29 8.62 13.01 -0.80
N GLY A 30 9.56 12.07 -0.85
CA GLY A 30 10.96 12.36 -1.19
C GLY A 30 11.12 13.02 -2.56
N ILE A 31 10.33 12.62 -3.55
CA ILE A 31 10.44 13.13 -4.94
C ILE A 31 9.55 14.35 -5.18
N LEU A 32 8.30 14.29 -4.73
CA LEU A 32 7.29 15.34 -4.99
C LEU A 32 7.28 16.43 -3.92
N ARG A 33 7.89 16.17 -2.75
CA ARG A 33 7.86 17.05 -1.56
C ARG A 33 6.45 17.42 -1.12
N LEU A 34 5.51 16.48 -1.28
CA LEU A 34 4.12 16.60 -0.85
C LEU A 34 3.63 15.27 -0.28
N ILE A 35 2.72 15.33 0.68
CA ILE A 35 2.06 14.15 1.24
C ILE A 35 0.91 13.78 0.31
N ASN A 36 0.92 12.53 -0.17
CA ASN A 36 -0.17 11.98 -0.98
C ASN A 36 -1.20 11.31 -0.07
N PHE A 37 -2.32 11.98 0.21
CA PHE A 37 -3.38 11.44 1.05
C PHE A 37 -4.14 10.26 0.40
N ALA A 38 -4.08 10.13 -0.93
CA ALA A 38 -4.67 8.98 -1.62
C ALA A 38 -3.93 7.65 -1.39
N GLN A 39 -2.77 7.66 -0.71
CA GLN A 39 -1.99 6.44 -0.47
C GLN A 39 -2.77 5.38 0.34
N GLY A 40 -3.51 5.81 1.35
CA GLY A 40 -4.39 4.92 2.13
C GLY A 40 -5.49 4.29 1.28
N ASP A 41 -6.02 5.04 0.32
CA ASP A 41 -7.10 4.56 -0.54
C ASP A 41 -6.61 3.53 -1.58
N PHE A 42 -5.33 3.56 -1.96
CA PHE A 42 -4.73 2.49 -2.76
C PHE A 42 -4.73 1.16 -1.99
N ILE A 43 -4.51 1.18 -0.67
CA ILE A 43 -4.64 0.00 0.19
C ILE A 43 -6.10 -0.46 0.21
N THR A 44 -7.04 0.46 0.39
CA THR A 44 -8.49 0.16 0.39
C THR A 44 -8.90 -0.51 -0.93
N ILE A 45 -8.48 0.03 -2.08
CA ILE A 45 -8.77 -0.57 -3.39
C ILE A 45 -8.17 -1.97 -3.51
N GLY A 46 -6.94 -2.17 -3.04
CA GLY A 46 -6.32 -3.50 -3.05
C GLY A 46 -7.13 -4.53 -2.28
N CYS A 47 -7.69 -4.14 -1.14
CA CYS A 47 -8.58 -4.99 -0.36
C CYS A 47 -9.92 -5.27 -1.07
N TYR A 48 -10.55 -4.26 -1.65
CA TYR A 48 -11.85 -4.41 -2.32
C TYR A 48 -11.76 -5.11 -3.68
N ALA A 49 -10.60 -5.08 -4.34
CA ALA A 49 -10.37 -5.83 -5.58
C ALA A 49 -10.46 -7.35 -5.39
N LEU A 50 -10.34 -7.85 -4.17
CA LEU A 50 -10.45 -9.27 -3.83
C LEU A 50 -11.86 -9.82 -3.90
N ILE A 51 -12.89 -8.98 -3.74
CA ILE A 51 -14.28 -9.36 -3.55
C ILE A 51 -15.17 -8.91 -4.69
N VAL A 52 -16.26 -9.65 -4.88
CA VAL A 52 -17.33 -9.25 -5.82
C VAL A 52 -18.13 -8.10 -5.21
N PRO A 53 -18.50 -7.06 -6.00
CA PRO A 53 -19.47 -6.06 -5.57
C PRO A 53 -20.78 -6.72 -5.13
N SER A 54 -21.15 -6.59 -3.87
CA SER A 54 -22.40 -7.13 -3.31
C SER A 54 -22.84 -6.26 -2.14
N THR A 55 -24.13 -6.31 -1.81
CA THR A 55 -24.68 -5.65 -0.62
C THR A 55 -24.64 -6.56 0.62
N ASP A 56 -24.24 -7.81 0.46
CA ASP A 56 -24.19 -8.80 1.54
C ASP A 56 -23.07 -8.49 2.53
N VAL A 57 -23.28 -8.84 3.79
CA VAL A 57 -22.28 -8.68 4.87
C VAL A 57 -21.12 -9.66 4.71
N THR A 58 -21.41 -10.86 4.17
CA THR A 58 -20.37 -11.85 3.82
C THR A 58 -19.87 -11.59 2.42
N ALA A 59 -18.58 -11.28 2.31
CA ALA A 59 -17.97 -11.01 1.01
C ALA A 59 -17.84 -12.30 0.18
N ARG A 60 -18.30 -12.25 -1.07
CA ARG A 60 -18.00 -13.30 -2.06
C ARG A 60 -16.63 -13.00 -2.67
N MET A 61 -15.71 -13.97 -2.62
CA MET A 61 -14.41 -13.84 -3.21
C MET A 61 -14.49 -13.87 -4.75
N LEU A 62 -13.83 -12.92 -5.41
CA LEU A 62 -13.61 -12.92 -6.87
C LEU A 62 -12.16 -13.37 -7.14
N ILE A 63 -11.24 -12.42 -7.09
CA ILE A 63 -9.80 -12.69 -7.24
C ILE A 63 -9.27 -13.43 -5.99
N GLY A 64 -9.85 -13.16 -4.82
CA GLY A 64 -9.50 -13.84 -3.55
C GLY A 64 -9.72 -15.36 -3.54
N ALA A 65 -10.49 -15.90 -4.50
CA ALA A 65 -10.64 -17.34 -4.69
C ALA A 65 -9.51 -17.98 -5.51
N TRP A 66 -8.63 -17.18 -6.11
CA TRP A 66 -7.52 -17.68 -6.92
C TRP A 66 -6.41 -18.25 -6.04
N SER A 67 -5.59 -19.12 -6.62
CA SER A 67 -4.38 -19.62 -5.95
C SER A 67 -3.44 -18.46 -5.63
N TRP A 68 -2.74 -18.53 -4.49
CA TRP A 68 -1.84 -17.46 -4.02
C TRP A 68 -0.81 -16.95 -5.05
N PRO A 69 -0.22 -17.79 -5.96
CA PRO A 69 0.71 -17.29 -6.96
C PRO A 69 0.07 -16.43 -8.06
N ALA A 70 -1.22 -16.57 -8.31
CA ALA A 70 -1.95 -15.74 -9.27
C ALA A 70 -2.60 -14.52 -8.60
N LEU A 71 -3.04 -14.66 -7.36
CA LEU A 71 -3.71 -13.62 -6.58
C LEU A 71 -2.78 -12.44 -6.30
N ILE A 72 -1.56 -12.68 -5.81
CA ILE A 72 -0.62 -11.61 -5.46
C ILE A 72 -0.29 -10.71 -6.67
N PRO A 73 0.15 -11.26 -7.83
CA PRO A 73 0.42 -10.43 -9.01
C PRO A 73 -0.81 -9.69 -9.53
N ALA A 74 -1.99 -10.31 -9.48
CA ALA A 74 -3.22 -9.69 -9.94
C ALA A 74 -3.57 -8.44 -9.14
N ILE A 75 -3.50 -8.51 -7.80
CA ILE A 75 -3.76 -7.36 -6.94
C ILE A 75 -2.68 -6.29 -7.10
N CYS A 76 -1.41 -6.69 -7.15
CA CYS A 76 -0.31 -5.76 -7.41
C CYS A 76 -0.54 -5.01 -8.73
N LEU A 77 -0.94 -5.70 -9.79
CA LEU A 77 -1.20 -5.09 -11.08
C LEU A 77 -2.37 -4.10 -11.02
N ILE A 78 -3.48 -4.48 -10.39
CA ILE A 78 -4.66 -3.60 -10.24
C ILE A 78 -4.28 -2.31 -9.50
N VAL A 79 -3.62 -2.43 -8.35
CA VAL A 79 -3.26 -1.26 -7.53
C VAL A 79 -2.20 -0.40 -8.22
N ILE A 80 -1.20 -1.00 -8.88
CA ILE A 80 -0.20 -0.28 -9.69
C ILE A 80 -0.89 0.50 -10.81
N VAL A 81 -1.82 -0.11 -11.55
CA VAL A 81 -2.55 0.56 -12.63
C VAL A 81 -3.33 1.75 -12.09
N ILE A 82 -4.03 1.59 -10.97
CA ILE A 82 -4.79 2.69 -10.37
C ILE A 82 -3.87 3.79 -9.85
N ALA A 83 -2.75 3.46 -9.22
CA ALA A 83 -1.77 4.44 -8.78
C ALA A 83 -1.16 5.21 -9.97
N MET A 84 -0.84 4.53 -11.07
CA MET A 84 -0.34 5.16 -12.30
C MET A 84 -1.42 6.00 -13.00
N LEU A 85 -2.67 5.56 -13.02
CA LEU A 85 -3.80 6.35 -13.54
C LEU A 85 -4.00 7.62 -12.71
N THR A 86 -3.90 7.53 -11.40
CA THR A 86 -3.97 8.68 -10.49
C THR A 86 -2.84 9.68 -10.80
N ASP A 87 -1.60 9.19 -11.01
CA ASP A 87 -0.51 10.06 -11.45
C ASP A 87 -0.82 10.71 -12.80
N ALA A 88 -1.22 9.92 -13.79
CA ALA A 88 -1.42 10.39 -15.16
C ALA A 88 -2.56 11.40 -15.30
N LEU A 89 -3.69 11.16 -14.60
CA LEU A 89 -4.91 11.95 -14.73
C LEU A 89 -4.92 13.19 -13.81
N VAL A 90 -4.36 13.08 -12.62
CA VAL A 90 -4.45 14.13 -11.59
C VAL A 90 -3.12 14.81 -11.35
N PHE A 91 -2.08 14.06 -10.97
CA PHE A 91 -0.82 14.70 -10.56
C PHE A 91 -0.01 15.22 -11.75
N ARG A 92 0.04 14.51 -12.86
CA ARG A 92 0.81 14.91 -14.03
C ARG A 92 0.40 16.27 -14.61
N PRO A 93 -0.89 16.59 -14.82
CA PRO A 93 -1.30 17.92 -15.29
C PRO A 93 -1.05 19.02 -14.26
N LEU A 94 -1.11 18.70 -12.95
CA LEU A 94 -0.97 19.65 -11.86
C LEU A 94 0.49 19.84 -11.38
N ARG A 95 1.47 19.16 -11.94
CA ARG A 95 2.90 19.23 -11.52
C ARG A 95 3.53 20.61 -11.59
N ARG A 96 2.95 21.51 -12.38
CA ARG A 96 3.43 22.89 -12.53
C ARG A 96 2.79 23.85 -11.53
N THR A 97 1.86 23.39 -10.73
CA THR A 97 1.16 24.19 -9.71
C THR A 97 1.89 24.13 -8.37
N SER A 98 1.41 24.88 -7.40
CA SER A 98 1.99 24.91 -6.05
C SER A 98 1.76 23.59 -5.28
N SER A 99 2.64 23.28 -4.33
CA SER A 99 2.51 22.09 -3.45
C SER A 99 1.15 22.01 -2.73
N PRO A 100 0.58 23.10 -2.19
CA PRO A 100 -0.77 23.06 -1.60
C PRO A 100 -1.85 22.60 -2.58
N THR A 101 -1.79 23.01 -3.85
CA THR A 101 -2.76 22.59 -4.87
C THR A 101 -2.69 21.07 -5.10
N LEU A 102 -1.50 20.50 -5.13
CA LEU A 102 -1.30 19.05 -5.27
C LEU A 102 -1.78 18.28 -4.04
N MET A 103 -1.63 18.85 -2.83
CA MET A 103 -2.18 18.27 -1.60
C MET A 103 -3.71 18.24 -1.64
N ILE A 104 -4.35 19.35 -2.03
CA ILE A 104 -5.82 19.41 -2.19
C ILE A 104 -6.27 18.41 -3.26
N ALA A 105 -5.56 18.31 -4.37
CA ALA A 105 -5.85 17.32 -5.40
C ALA A 105 -5.77 15.88 -4.87
N SER A 106 -4.79 15.56 -4.00
CA SER A 106 -4.70 14.23 -3.39
C SER A 106 -5.87 13.93 -2.45
N PHE A 107 -6.38 14.92 -1.71
CA PHE A 107 -7.61 14.78 -0.93
C PHE A 107 -8.84 14.55 -1.81
N ALA A 108 -8.94 15.28 -2.93
CA ALA A 108 -10.05 15.07 -3.87
C ALA A 108 -10.03 13.64 -4.45
N VAL A 109 -8.84 13.12 -4.81
CA VAL A 109 -8.68 11.74 -5.27
C VAL A 109 -9.09 10.75 -4.18
N SER A 110 -8.63 10.96 -2.94
CA SER A 110 -8.99 10.15 -1.78
C SER A 110 -10.52 10.11 -1.62
N TYR A 111 -11.16 11.26 -1.64
CA TYR A 111 -12.61 11.37 -1.52
C TYR A 111 -13.37 10.68 -2.65
N ILE A 112 -12.90 10.80 -3.89
CA ILE A 112 -13.50 10.12 -5.06
C ILE A 112 -13.39 8.60 -4.91
N ILE A 113 -12.23 8.09 -4.49
CA ILE A 113 -12.02 6.65 -4.31
C ILE A 113 -12.93 6.11 -3.20
N GLN A 114 -12.98 6.77 -2.04
CA GLN A 114 -13.81 6.34 -0.90
C GLN A 114 -15.29 6.32 -1.26
N ASN A 115 -15.79 7.38 -1.92
CA ASN A 115 -17.19 7.41 -2.36
C ASN A 115 -17.47 6.42 -3.49
N GLY A 116 -16.53 6.20 -4.40
CA GLY A 116 -16.63 5.17 -5.43
C GLY A 116 -16.78 3.77 -4.83
N VAL A 117 -15.92 3.44 -3.84
CA VAL A 117 -16.02 2.17 -3.10
C VAL A 117 -17.35 2.08 -2.35
N LEU A 118 -17.78 3.17 -1.69
CA LEU A 118 -19.05 3.23 -0.97
C LEU A 118 -20.25 2.98 -1.89
N MET A 119 -20.26 3.57 -3.08
CA MET A 119 -21.34 3.41 -4.06
C MET A 119 -21.41 1.99 -4.64
N ILE A 120 -20.25 1.37 -4.87
CA ILE A 120 -20.16 0.04 -5.50
C ILE A 120 -20.40 -1.08 -4.48
N TYR A 121 -19.86 -0.96 -3.29
CA TYR A 121 -19.82 -2.03 -2.28
C TYR A 121 -20.72 -1.78 -1.06
N GLY A 122 -21.28 -0.58 -0.92
CA GLY A 122 -22.11 -0.18 0.21
C GLY A 122 -21.31 0.25 1.45
N SER A 123 -22.02 0.75 2.48
CA SER A 123 -21.42 1.31 3.69
C SER A 123 -21.13 0.28 4.79
N ARG A 124 -21.70 -0.93 4.69
CA ARG A 124 -21.57 -1.95 5.73
C ARG A 124 -20.18 -2.61 5.67
N PRO A 125 -19.48 -2.74 6.83
CA PRO A 125 -18.27 -3.53 6.89
C PRO A 125 -18.54 -4.98 6.45
N LYS A 126 -17.61 -5.55 5.68
CA LYS A 126 -17.73 -6.92 5.16
C LYS A 126 -16.72 -7.82 5.85
N ALA A 127 -17.18 -8.98 6.31
CA ALA A 127 -16.31 -10.02 6.83
C ALA A 127 -15.64 -10.77 5.66
N VAL A 128 -14.33 -10.89 5.72
CA VAL A 128 -13.50 -11.55 4.71
C VAL A 128 -12.53 -12.49 5.39
N ASN A 129 -12.59 -13.77 5.05
CA ASN A 129 -11.61 -14.76 5.47
C ASN A 129 -10.66 -15.04 4.31
N LEU A 130 -9.52 -14.35 4.32
CA LEU A 130 -8.42 -14.60 3.40
C LEU A 130 -7.36 -15.42 4.13
N TRP A 131 -6.98 -16.59 3.56
CA TRP A 131 -5.93 -17.44 4.11
C TRP A 131 -6.07 -17.79 5.60
N SER A 132 -7.23 -18.34 5.98
CA SER A 132 -7.48 -18.84 7.35
C SER A 132 -6.40 -19.82 7.85
N GLU A 133 -5.69 -20.47 6.95
CA GLU A 133 -4.57 -21.37 7.26
C GLU A 133 -3.36 -20.63 7.87
N LEU A 134 -3.14 -19.35 7.51
CA LEU A 134 -2.07 -18.51 8.08
C LEU A 134 -2.36 -18.05 9.52
N ASN A 135 -3.61 -18.18 9.97
CA ASN A 135 -3.98 -17.93 11.37
C ASN A 135 -3.71 -19.13 12.30
N THR A 136 -3.13 -20.20 11.76
CA THR A 136 -2.69 -21.34 12.62
C THR A 136 -1.62 -20.85 13.59
N GLN A 137 -1.84 -21.18 14.88
CA GLN A 137 -0.92 -20.80 15.95
C GLN A 137 0.18 -21.86 16.06
N ILE A 138 1.42 -21.44 15.88
CA ILE A 138 2.58 -22.27 16.16
C ILE A 138 2.96 -22.05 17.62
N LEU A 139 2.96 -23.14 18.40
CA LEU A 139 3.39 -23.14 19.80
C LEU A 139 4.90 -23.38 19.87
N ILE A 140 5.68 -22.32 20.10
CA ILE A 140 7.13 -22.42 20.29
C ILE A 140 7.43 -21.94 21.72
N GLY A 141 7.86 -22.87 22.60
CA GLY A 141 8.30 -22.52 23.95
C GLY A 141 7.24 -21.83 24.83
N GLY A 142 5.93 -22.12 24.61
CA GLY A 142 4.83 -21.51 25.35
C GLY A 142 4.35 -20.15 24.78
N LEU A 143 4.92 -19.70 23.67
CA LEU A 143 4.44 -18.53 22.92
C LEU A 143 3.49 -19.01 21.81
N ARG A 144 2.38 -18.31 21.67
CA ARG A 144 1.40 -18.52 20.59
C ARG A 144 1.72 -17.55 19.45
N LEU A 145 2.43 -18.03 18.43
CA LEU A 145 2.82 -17.22 17.29
C LEU A 145 1.91 -17.55 16.10
N PRO A 146 1.00 -16.66 15.69
CA PRO A 146 0.31 -16.79 14.42
C PRO A 146 1.34 -16.77 13.28
N LEU A 147 1.27 -17.73 12.36
CA LEU A 147 2.17 -17.78 11.20
C LEU A 147 2.14 -16.47 10.40
N LEU A 148 0.97 -15.81 10.36
CA LEU A 148 0.78 -14.53 9.70
C LEU A 148 1.76 -13.46 10.20
N GLN A 149 2.04 -13.37 11.50
CA GLN A 149 2.97 -12.36 12.05
C GLN A 149 4.39 -12.55 11.53
N ILE A 150 4.85 -13.81 11.49
CA ILE A 150 6.18 -14.16 10.97
C ILE A 150 6.27 -13.80 9.48
N VAL A 151 5.23 -14.15 8.71
CA VAL A 151 5.15 -13.81 7.28
C VAL A 151 5.15 -12.29 7.07
N THR A 152 4.38 -11.54 7.86
CA THR A 152 4.33 -10.08 7.77
C THR A 152 5.70 -9.44 7.99
N ILE A 153 6.40 -9.83 9.06
CA ILE A 153 7.75 -9.32 9.36
C ILE A 153 8.73 -9.71 8.24
N ALA A 154 8.71 -10.96 7.79
CA ALA A 154 9.61 -11.44 6.74
C ALA A 154 9.38 -10.69 5.42
N VAL A 155 8.12 -10.55 4.98
CA VAL A 155 7.76 -9.82 3.75
C VAL A 155 8.19 -8.35 3.85
N THR A 156 7.99 -7.72 5.01
CA THR A 156 8.41 -6.33 5.24
C THR A 156 9.92 -6.17 5.11
N LEU A 157 10.71 -7.04 5.74
CA LEU A 157 12.16 -7.00 5.65
C LEU A 157 12.66 -7.22 4.21
N VAL A 158 12.05 -8.16 3.49
CA VAL A 158 12.37 -8.43 2.08
C VAL A 158 12.06 -7.21 1.22
N LEU A 159 10.87 -6.63 1.33
CA LEU A 159 10.47 -5.47 0.54
C LEU A 159 11.28 -4.21 0.87
N MET A 160 11.58 -3.97 2.14
CA MET A 160 12.43 -2.87 2.58
C MET A 160 13.85 -3.02 2.02
N SER A 161 14.41 -4.23 2.08
CA SER A 161 15.73 -4.53 1.54
C SER A 161 15.76 -4.40 0.02
N ALA A 162 14.72 -4.93 -0.66
CA ALA A 162 14.58 -4.85 -2.11
C ALA A 162 14.45 -3.41 -2.58
N LEU A 163 13.62 -2.59 -1.92
CA LEU A 163 13.48 -1.16 -2.24
C LEU A 163 14.79 -0.40 -2.02
N THR A 164 15.48 -0.66 -0.91
CA THR A 164 16.78 -0.03 -0.62
C THR A 164 17.82 -0.41 -1.68
N LEU A 165 17.87 -1.68 -2.07
CA LEU A 165 18.77 -2.17 -3.11
C LEU A 165 18.41 -1.56 -4.49
N PHE A 166 17.11 -1.51 -4.82
CA PHE A 166 16.62 -0.85 -6.02
C PHE A 166 17.07 0.61 -6.09
N LEU A 167 16.83 1.38 -5.03
CA LEU A 167 17.21 2.80 -4.96
C LEU A 167 18.75 3.01 -5.02
N LYS A 168 19.55 2.08 -4.49
CA LYS A 168 21.01 2.21 -4.47
C LYS A 168 21.68 1.70 -5.73
N ARG A 169 21.16 0.66 -6.37
CA ARG A 169 21.86 -0.09 -7.41
C ARG A 169 21.30 0.12 -8.83
N THR A 170 20.06 0.62 -8.99
CA THR A 170 19.47 0.81 -10.32
C THR A 170 19.65 2.23 -10.82
N LEU A 171 19.72 2.40 -12.15
CA LEU A 171 19.78 3.72 -12.78
C LEU A 171 18.56 4.57 -12.43
N VAL A 172 17.38 3.95 -12.40
CA VAL A 172 16.13 4.64 -12.02
C VAL A 172 16.17 5.06 -10.56
N GLY A 173 16.67 4.21 -9.66
CA GLY A 173 16.83 4.54 -8.25
C GLY A 173 17.82 5.70 -8.02
N ILE A 174 18.91 5.76 -8.79
CA ILE A 174 19.85 6.88 -8.75
C ILE A 174 19.16 8.18 -9.22
N GLN A 175 18.39 8.11 -10.32
CA GLN A 175 17.60 9.24 -10.83
C GLN A 175 16.55 9.71 -9.82
N MET A 176 15.90 8.79 -9.12
CA MET A 176 14.95 9.10 -8.04
C MET A 176 15.62 9.86 -6.89
N ARG A 177 16.77 9.40 -6.42
CA ARG A 177 17.52 10.07 -5.35
C ARG A 177 18.02 11.46 -5.78
N ALA A 178 18.56 11.59 -6.99
CA ALA A 178 18.95 12.88 -7.54
C ALA A 178 17.76 13.85 -7.62
N SER A 179 16.58 13.33 -8.06
CA SER A 179 15.34 14.11 -8.12
C SER A 179 14.81 14.51 -6.74
N ALA A 180 15.09 13.73 -5.70
CA ALA A 180 14.72 14.05 -4.32
C ALA A 180 15.57 15.17 -3.73
N GLU A 181 16.84 15.28 -4.12
CA GLU A 181 17.74 16.38 -3.71
C GLU A 181 17.38 17.69 -4.42
N ASP A 182 17.43 17.70 -5.74
CA ASP A 182 17.04 18.83 -6.57
C ASP A 182 16.39 18.37 -7.88
N PHE A 183 15.05 18.49 -7.92
CA PHE A 183 14.27 18.04 -9.07
C PHE A 183 14.57 18.83 -10.35
N ARG A 184 14.85 20.15 -10.23
CA ARG A 184 15.15 20.99 -11.40
C ARG A 184 16.52 20.68 -11.95
N MET A 185 17.54 20.57 -11.09
CA MET A 185 18.90 20.22 -11.53
C MET A 185 18.96 18.81 -12.12
N ALA A 186 18.25 17.83 -11.56
CA ALA A 186 18.14 16.50 -12.12
C ALA A 186 17.57 16.52 -13.56
N GLN A 187 16.55 17.35 -13.81
CA GLN A 187 15.99 17.52 -15.16
C GLN A 187 17.00 18.16 -16.14
N TYR A 188 17.77 19.16 -15.72
CA TYR A 188 18.82 19.75 -16.56
C TYR A 188 19.90 18.73 -16.92
N LEU A 189 20.18 17.77 -16.05
CA LEU A 189 21.10 16.65 -16.30
C LEU A 189 20.47 15.51 -17.13
N GLY A 190 19.23 15.71 -17.68
CA GLY A 190 18.58 14.77 -18.59
C GLY A 190 17.65 13.76 -17.92
N VAL A 191 17.38 13.88 -16.61
CA VAL A 191 16.42 12.99 -15.94
C VAL A 191 14.99 13.30 -16.43
N ARG A 192 14.31 12.27 -16.91
CA ARG A 192 12.91 12.38 -17.32
C ARG A 192 11.98 12.35 -16.11
N GLY A 193 11.70 13.52 -15.53
CA GLY A 193 10.91 13.65 -14.30
C GLY A 193 9.57 12.91 -14.32
N ASN A 194 8.87 12.89 -15.49
CA ASN A 194 7.60 12.17 -15.63
C ASN A 194 7.76 10.65 -15.46
N VAL A 195 8.86 10.08 -15.93
CA VAL A 195 9.14 8.65 -15.78
C VAL A 195 9.48 8.31 -14.35
N VAL A 196 10.33 9.12 -13.72
CA VAL A 196 10.74 8.93 -12.33
C VAL A 196 9.55 8.96 -11.38
N ILE A 197 8.65 9.95 -11.53
CA ILE A 197 7.45 10.07 -10.71
C ILE A 197 6.48 8.91 -10.99
N GLY A 198 6.25 8.55 -12.26
CA GLY A 198 5.37 7.43 -12.62
C GLY A 198 5.86 6.11 -12.00
N ILE A 199 7.18 5.84 -12.03
CA ILE A 199 7.75 4.64 -11.38
C ILE A 199 7.62 4.73 -9.86
N ALA A 200 7.76 5.91 -9.26
CA ALA A 200 7.53 6.09 -7.82
C ALA A 200 6.08 5.74 -7.44
N PHE A 201 5.08 6.18 -8.23
CA PHE A 201 3.69 5.79 -8.04
C PHE A 201 3.47 4.28 -8.23
N ALA A 202 4.14 3.66 -9.21
CA ALA A 202 4.04 2.22 -9.42
C ALA A 202 4.59 1.42 -8.22
N ILE A 203 5.76 1.80 -7.70
CA ILE A 203 6.36 1.16 -6.52
C ILE A 203 5.49 1.40 -5.28
N SER A 204 5.01 2.62 -5.08
CA SER A 204 4.12 2.96 -3.98
C SER A 204 2.81 2.17 -4.04
N GLY A 205 2.22 2.02 -5.24
CA GLY A 205 1.06 1.16 -5.49
C GLY A 205 1.33 -0.31 -5.21
N MET A 206 2.51 -0.82 -5.59
CA MET A 206 2.92 -2.19 -5.28
C MET A 206 3.04 -2.42 -3.77
N LEU A 207 3.65 -1.50 -3.03
CA LEU A 207 3.73 -1.57 -1.56
C LEU A 207 2.33 -1.54 -0.94
N ALA A 208 1.44 -0.66 -1.41
CA ALA A 208 0.05 -0.59 -0.97
C ALA A 208 -0.71 -1.90 -1.22
N ALA A 209 -0.48 -2.57 -2.35
CA ALA A 209 -1.07 -3.86 -2.67
C ALA A 209 -0.64 -4.96 -1.70
N VAL A 210 0.65 -5.01 -1.35
CA VAL A 210 1.13 -5.98 -0.36
C VAL A 210 0.57 -5.68 1.03
N VAL A 211 0.56 -4.41 1.44
CA VAL A 211 -0.07 -3.98 2.69
C VAL A 211 -1.53 -4.38 2.74
N SER A 212 -2.28 -4.22 1.64
CA SER A 212 -3.71 -4.57 1.58
C SER A 212 -3.95 -6.04 1.88
N LEU A 213 -3.11 -6.94 1.35
CA LEU A 213 -3.21 -8.38 1.61
C LEU A 213 -2.89 -8.73 3.06
N LEU A 214 -1.78 -8.21 3.60
CA LEU A 214 -1.35 -8.48 4.96
C LEU A 214 -2.36 -7.93 5.99
N TYR A 215 -2.78 -6.69 5.79
CA TYR A 215 -3.71 -6.03 6.70
C TYR A 215 -5.10 -6.67 6.68
N LEU A 216 -5.61 -7.03 5.51
CA LEU A 216 -6.91 -7.70 5.39
C LEU A 216 -6.90 -9.07 6.07
N THR A 217 -5.83 -9.85 5.90
CA THR A 217 -5.70 -11.16 6.56
C THR A 217 -5.63 -11.01 8.08
N GLN A 218 -5.05 -9.91 8.58
CA GLN A 218 -4.95 -9.64 10.02
C GLN A 218 -6.28 -9.10 10.58
N SER A 219 -6.96 -8.18 9.90
CA SER A 219 -8.18 -7.53 10.38
C SER A 219 -9.44 -8.37 10.19
N GLY A 220 -9.47 -9.23 9.16
CA GLY A 220 -10.65 -10.05 8.82
C GLY A 220 -11.89 -9.26 8.42
N SER A 221 -11.81 -7.93 8.33
CA SER A 221 -12.93 -7.04 8.01
C SER A 221 -12.53 -5.96 7.03
N LEU A 222 -13.44 -5.61 6.12
CA LEU A 222 -13.32 -4.55 5.13
C LEU A 222 -14.20 -3.37 5.47
N SER A 223 -13.62 -2.18 5.50
CA SER A 223 -14.32 -0.89 5.58
C SER A 223 -13.86 0.02 4.46
N HIS A 224 -14.75 0.87 3.94
CA HIS A 224 -14.45 1.78 2.84
C HIS A 224 -13.38 2.85 3.17
N VAL A 225 -13.07 3.05 4.44
CA VAL A 225 -12.04 3.99 4.92
C VAL A 225 -10.85 3.29 5.59
N MET A 226 -10.71 1.95 5.47
CA MET A 226 -9.75 1.18 6.27
C MET A 226 -8.28 1.55 6.02
N GLY A 227 -7.95 2.03 4.83
CA GLY A 227 -6.58 2.43 4.49
C GLY A 227 -6.21 3.82 5.02
N VAL A 228 -7.20 4.66 5.32
CA VAL A 228 -6.95 6.04 5.78
C VAL A 228 -6.26 6.09 7.14
N PRO A 229 -6.70 5.38 8.18
CA PRO A 229 -5.98 5.33 9.46
C PRO A 229 -4.54 4.82 9.30
N LEU A 230 -4.31 3.82 8.44
CA LEU A 230 -2.97 3.28 8.18
C LEU A 230 -2.02 4.30 7.54
N ALA A 231 -2.53 5.25 6.79
CA ALA A 231 -1.74 6.29 6.14
C ALA A 231 -1.56 7.55 7.00
N LEU A 232 -2.41 7.76 8.03
CA LEU A 232 -2.40 8.95 8.88
C LEU A 232 -1.64 8.74 10.20
N TYR A 233 -1.54 7.51 10.69
CA TYR A 233 -0.79 7.13 11.90
C TYR A 233 0.55 6.51 11.55
#